data_29ea734bc0ad2b4ae851e8ad3c3da546
#
_entry.id   29ea734bc0ad2b4ae851e8ad3c3da546
#
_cell.length_a   1.000
_cell.length_b   1.000
_cell.length_c   1.000
_cell.angle_alpha   90.00
_cell.angle_beta   90.00
_cell.angle_gamma   90.00
#
_symmetry.space_group_name_H-M   'P 1'
#
loop_
_entity.id
_entity.type
_entity.pdbx_description
1 polymer ?
#
loop_
_entity_poly.entity_id
_entity_poly.type
_entity_poly.pdbx_seq_one_letter_code
_entity_poly.pdbx_strand_id
1 'polypeptide(L)'
;MLAFFYPCLYTIHYTPYTIMKQALWKELGKQLLISVGIFAALFLILYIVEWTVPSLCGVLLQWHDPAFVVGIPASVIGVAYVLTIRNPKNYTGFVGGMAMAVLLATQFYLLGSYDLVILQLAVFFPFLLISFVRWRRQTLSICATEQPFFPQWLPLGQRMISLLLLVVIILADYALATIVIQHNAWSDNIILKLVGGLMIASSTLANFILIYQKIDAWIWWVVYALSGMVFYVLIDEDKIS
;
A
#
# COMPACT_ATOMS: atom_id res chain seq x y z
N MET A 1 -7.99 -0.77 24.77
CA MET A 1 -8.01 0.47 23.95
C MET A 1 -6.99 1.43 24.55
N LEU A 2 -5.71 1.21 24.22
CA LEU A 2 -4.59 1.98 24.81
C LEU A 2 -4.30 3.17 23.89
N ALA A 3 -4.76 4.34 24.30
CA ALA A 3 -4.37 5.62 23.73
C ALA A 3 -2.91 5.88 24.13
N PHE A 4 -1.97 5.66 23.23
CA PHE A 4 -0.62 6.16 23.38
C PHE A 4 -0.65 7.68 23.20
N PHE A 5 -0.84 8.38 24.31
CA PHE A 5 -0.56 9.81 24.40
C PHE A 5 0.95 10.02 24.25
N TYR A 6 1.40 10.51 23.09
CA TYR A 6 2.66 11.19 23.04
C TYR A 6 2.44 12.61 23.60
N PRO A 7 3.11 12.98 24.69
CA PRO A 7 3.04 14.35 25.18
C PRO A 7 3.63 15.29 24.12
N CYS A 8 2.79 16.18 23.59
CA CYS A 8 3.22 17.35 22.89
C CYS A 8 3.90 18.28 23.91
N LEU A 9 5.20 18.13 24.15
CA LEU A 9 6.02 19.11 24.83
C LEU A 9 6.20 20.31 23.90
N TYR A 10 5.38 21.32 24.06
CA TYR A 10 5.53 22.62 23.41
C TYR A 10 5.81 23.71 24.44
N THR A 11 7.08 24.08 24.49
CA THR A 11 7.48 25.43 24.85
C THR A 11 7.59 26.23 23.55
N ILE A 12 6.71 27.20 23.37
CA ILE A 12 6.68 28.10 22.21
C ILE A 12 7.87 29.04 22.29
N HIS A 13 8.93 28.77 21.55
CA HIS A 13 9.87 29.79 21.04
C HIS A 13 10.64 29.20 19.85
N TYR A 14 10.33 29.67 18.65
CA TYR A 14 11.14 29.67 17.41
C TYR A 14 12.16 28.56 17.13
N THR A 15 11.82 27.29 17.34
CA THR A 15 12.64 26.18 16.85
C THR A 15 11.83 25.09 16.16
N PRO A 16 10.80 25.38 15.43
CA PRO A 16 9.76 24.35 15.39
C PRO A 16 9.79 23.49 14.13
N TYR A 17 9.97 24.11 12.99
CA TYR A 17 9.80 23.39 11.71
C TYR A 17 10.95 22.42 11.42
N THR A 18 12.18 22.82 11.65
CA THR A 18 13.37 21.99 11.40
C THR A 18 13.44 20.79 12.34
N ILE A 19 13.17 20.99 13.63
CA ILE A 19 13.17 19.91 14.63
C ILE A 19 12.03 18.92 14.36
N MET A 20 10.83 19.43 14.10
CA MET A 20 9.69 18.58 13.75
C MET A 20 9.98 17.79 12.47
N LYS A 21 10.50 18.43 11.43
CA LYS A 21 10.88 17.76 10.18
C LYS A 21 11.90 16.65 10.45
N GLN A 22 12.94 16.92 11.24
CA GLN A 22 13.93 15.90 11.59
C GLN A 22 13.31 14.74 12.38
N ALA A 23 12.41 14.99 13.32
CA ALA A 23 11.73 13.97 14.09
C ALA A 23 10.86 13.06 13.19
N LEU A 24 10.14 13.63 12.22
CA LEU A 24 9.32 12.87 11.28
C LEU A 24 10.16 11.98 10.36
N TRP A 25 11.30 12.48 9.87
CA TRP A 25 12.22 11.67 9.05
C TRP A 25 12.94 10.59 9.87
N LYS A 26 13.29 10.86 11.13
CA LYS A 26 13.81 9.84 12.04
C LYS A 26 12.77 8.72 12.28
N GLU A 27 11.50 9.08 12.42
CA GLU A 27 10.44 8.09 12.56
C GLU A 27 10.30 7.22 11.30
N LEU A 28 10.34 7.80 10.11
CA LEU A 28 10.36 7.02 8.86
C LEU A 28 11.55 6.06 8.82
N GLY A 29 12.75 6.53 9.16
CA GLY A 29 13.94 5.67 9.23
C GLY A 29 13.80 4.53 10.25
N LYS A 30 13.23 4.81 11.43
CA LYS A 30 12.93 3.78 12.44
C LYS A 30 11.94 2.74 11.90
N GLN A 31 10.86 3.17 11.25
CA GLN A 31 9.86 2.25 10.67
C GLN A 31 10.46 1.41 9.53
N LEU A 32 11.36 1.99 8.74
CA LEU A 32 12.10 1.25 7.72
C LEU A 32 12.98 0.14 8.34
N LEU A 33 13.70 0.43 9.41
CA LEU A 33 14.49 -0.57 10.13
C LEU A 33 13.62 -1.70 10.72
N ILE A 34 12.46 -1.35 11.29
CA ILE A 34 11.49 -2.34 11.78
C ILE A 34 11.01 -3.23 10.62
N SER A 35 10.69 -2.63 9.47
CA SER A 35 10.25 -3.36 8.28
C SER A 35 11.33 -4.32 7.77
N VAL A 36 12.58 -3.87 7.68
CA VAL A 36 13.70 -4.72 7.32
C VAL A 36 13.82 -5.91 8.29
N GLY A 37 13.69 -5.68 9.60
CA GLY A 37 13.71 -6.74 10.61
C GLY A 37 12.58 -7.75 10.42
N ILE A 38 11.36 -7.29 10.15
CA ILE A 38 10.21 -8.16 9.87
C ILE A 38 10.48 -9.03 8.63
N PHE A 39 10.94 -8.41 7.53
CA PHE A 39 11.23 -9.15 6.31
C PHE A 39 12.40 -10.12 6.46
N ALA A 40 13.46 -9.74 7.18
CA ALA A 40 14.57 -10.64 7.49
C ALA A 40 14.09 -11.88 8.27
N ALA A 41 13.20 -11.69 9.25
CA ALA A 41 12.61 -12.81 9.98
C ALA A 41 11.73 -13.69 9.09
N LEU A 42 10.91 -13.11 8.22
CA LEU A 42 10.09 -13.86 7.28
C LEU A 42 10.94 -14.64 6.27
N PHE A 43 11.97 -14.02 5.71
CA PHE A 43 12.91 -14.72 4.81
C PHE A 43 13.64 -15.86 5.51
N LEU A 44 14.04 -15.69 6.76
CA LEU A 44 14.65 -16.76 7.53
C LEU A 44 13.67 -17.93 7.73
N ILE A 45 12.42 -17.65 8.02
CA ILE A 45 11.38 -18.68 8.15
C ILE A 45 11.18 -19.41 6.82
N LEU A 46 11.03 -18.67 5.71
CA LEU A 46 10.86 -19.25 4.38
C LEU A 46 12.08 -20.11 3.99
N TYR A 47 13.29 -19.63 4.25
CA TYR A 47 14.52 -20.37 4.02
C TYR A 47 14.57 -21.69 4.81
N ILE A 48 14.18 -21.66 6.10
CA ILE A 48 14.09 -22.86 6.93
C ILE A 48 13.05 -23.83 6.37
N VAL A 49 11.88 -23.32 5.92
CA VAL A 49 10.83 -24.16 5.33
C VAL A 49 11.31 -24.80 4.02
N GLU A 50 11.95 -24.04 3.13
CA GLU A 50 12.53 -24.61 1.90
C GLU A 50 13.58 -25.70 2.19
N TRP A 51 14.39 -25.49 3.22
CA TRP A 51 15.43 -26.45 3.60
C TRP A 51 14.86 -27.72 4.25
N THR A 52 13.76 -27.59 5.01
CA THR A 52 13.11 -28.71 5.71
C THR A 52 12.12 -29.49 4.85
N VAL A 53 11.60 -28.88 3.79
CA VAL A 53 10.60 -29.47 2.89
C VAL A 53 11.18 -29.52 1.46
N PRO A 54 11.80 -30.62 1.06
CA PRO A 54 12.53 -30.74 -0.24
C PRO A 54 11.67 -30.42 -1.47
N SER A 55 10.34 -30.67 -1.39
CA SER A 55 9.40 -30.35 -2.46
C SER A 55 9.20 -28.84 -2.71
N LEU A 56 9.60 -27.98 -1.77
CA LEU A 56 9.52 -26.53 -1.88
C LEU A 56 10.86 -25.88 -2.24
N CYS A 57 11.92 -26.66 -2.42
CA CYS A 57 13.25 -26.14 -2.72
C CYS A 57 13.24 -25.34 -4.03
N GLY A 58 13.61 -24.04 -3.96
CA GLY A 58 13.65 -23.12 -5.09
C GLY A 58 12.27 -22.57 -5.53
N VAL A 59 11.19 -22.95 -4.83
CA VAL A 59 9.83 -22.49 -5.15
C VAL A 59 9.47 -21.23 -4.38
N LEU A 60 9.84 -21.15 -3.10
CA LEU A 60 9.45 -20.03 -2.24
C LEU A 60 10.38 -18.81 -2.41
N LEU A 61 11.67 -19.03 -2.64
CA LEU A 61 12.68 -17.98 -2.76
C LEU A 61 13.26 -17.94 -4.17
N GLN A 62 12.56 -17.26 -5.06
CA GLN A 62 12.88 -17.17 -6.50
C GLN A 62 13.92 -16.07 -6.79
N TRP A 63 15.13 -16.20 -6.23
CA TRP A 63 16.22 -15.21 -6.38
C TRP A 63 16.67 -14.96 -7.82
N HIS A 64 16.37 -15.88 -8.73
CA HIS A 64 16.68 -15.76 -10.17
C HIS A 64 15.62 -14.99 -10.93
N ASP A 65 14.43 -14.76 -10.34
CA ASP A 65 13.38 -13.95 -10.96
C ASP A 65 13.58 -12.46 -10.64
N PRO A 66 13.83 -11.61 -11.66
CA PRO A 66 13.98 -10.17 -11.46
C PRO A 66 12.76 -9.52 -10.82
N ALA A 67 11.55 -10.00 -11.13
CA ALA A 67 10.32 -9.48 -10.55
C ALA A 67 10.24 -9.76 -9.04
N PHE A 68 10.66 -10.95 -8.61
CA PHE A 68 10.77 -11.30 -7.19
C PHE A 68 11.78 -10.39 -6.47
N VAL A 69 12.96 -10.20 -7.05
CA VAL A 69 14.04 -9.37 -6.46
C VAL A 69 13.60 -7.91 -6.30
N VAL A 70 12.88 -7.34 -7.28
CA VAL A 70 12.32 -5.97 -7.19
C VAL A 70 11.16 -5.90 -6.20
N GLY A 71 10.37 -6.96 -6.06
CA GLY A 71 9.26 -7.05 -5.12
C GLY A 71 9.67 -6.96 -3.64
N ILE A 72 10.89 -7.43 -3.31
CA ILE A 72 11.40 -7.40 -1.93
C ILE A 72 11.51 -5.96 -1.39
N PRO A 73 12.27 -5.04 -2.01
CA PRO A 73 12.37 -3.67 -1.52
C PRO A 73 11.01 -2.94 -1.61
N ALA A 74 10.17 -3.22 -2.60
CA ALA A 74 8.82 -2.68 -2.68
C ALA A 74 8.00 -3.04 -1.43
N SER A 75 8.04 -4.30 -1.02
CA SER A 75 7.32 -4.80 0.15
C SER A 75 7.86 -4.22 1.46
N VAL A 76 9.19 -4.18 1.63
CA VAL A 76 9.84 -3.58 2.81
C VAL A 76 9.44 -2.11 2.97
N ILE A 77 9.53 -1.33 1.88
CA ILE A 77 9.16 0.09 1.87
C ILE A 77 7.65 0.25 2.08
N GLY A 78 6.83 -0.66 1.53
CA GLY A 78 5.38 -0.67 1.72
C GLY A 78 4.97 -0.84 3.18
N VAL A 79 5.58 -1.78 3.90
CA VAL A 79 5.34 -1.96 5.34
C VAL A 79 5.80 -0.72 6.11
N ALA A 80 6.97 -0.17 5.82
CA ALA A 80 7.46 1.07 6.44
C ALA A 80 6.52 2.25 6.20
N TYR A 81 5.99 2.39 4.98
CA TYR A 81 4.97 3.37 4.62
C TYR A 81 3.74 3.25 5.52
N VAL A 82 3.13 2.05 5.58
CA VAL A 82 1.92 1.80 6.39
C VAL A 82 2.16 2.09 7.87
N LEU A 83 3.27 1.60 8.43
CA LEU A 83 3.65 1.85 9.82
C LEU A 83 3.85 3.34 10.12
N THR A 84 4.38 4.10 9.16
CA THR A 84 4.64 5.53 9.32
C THR A 84 3.35 6.34 9.27
N ILE A 85 2.44 6.07 8.31
CA ILE A 85 1.17 6.80 8.17
C ILE A 85 0.14 6.43 9.23
N ARG A 86 0.38 5.37 10.02
CA ARG A 86 -0.42 5.07 11.21
C ARG A 86 -0.50 6.27 12.16
N ASN A 87 0.57 7.07 12.23
CA ASN A 87 0.54 8.33 12.93
C ASN A 87 0.00 9.42 11.99
N PRO A 88 -1.21 9.97 12.22
CA PRO A 88 -1.86 10.92 11.31
C PRO A 88 -1.13 12.26 11.19
N LYS A 89 -0.15 12.53 12.05
CA LYS A 89 0.72 13.71 11.95
C LYS A 89 1.95 13.47 11.07
N ASN A 90 2.22 12.22 10.68
CA ASN A 90 3.42 11.87 9.93
C ASN A 90 3.14 11.70 8.44
N TYR A 91 3.38 12.75 7.68
CA TYR A 91 3.24 12.76 6.22
C TYR A 91 4.44 12.16 5.48
N THR A 92 5.59 11.93 6.14
CA THR A 92 6.81 11.46 5.46
C THR A 92 6.68 10.04 4.93
N GLY A 93 5.77 9.23 5.51
CA GLY A 93 5.48 7.90 5.01
C GLY A 93 5.06 7.89 3.54
N PHE A 94 4.37 8.92 3.05
CA PHE A 94 3.96 8.99 1.64
C PHE A 94 5.13 9.03 0.67
N VAL A 95 6.32 9.50 1.10
CA VAL A 95 7.54 9.41 0.28
C VAL A 95 7.93 7.95 0.07
N GLY A 96 7.86 7.14 1.13
CA GLY A 96 8.01 5.69 1.02
C GLY A 96 6.94 5.06 0.12
N GLY A 97 5.67 5.47 0.28
CA GLY A 97 4.57 5.01 -0.57
C GLY A 97 4.81 5.31 -2.06
N MET A 98 5.30 6.50 -2.41
CA MET A 98 5.64 6.85 -3.80
C MET A 98 6.80 6.00 -4.33
N ALA A 99 7.84 5.76 -3.53
CA ALA A 99 8.93 4.86 -3.90
C ALA A 99 8.44 3.42 -4.10
N MET A 100 7.57 2.92 -3.20
CA MET A 100 6.91 1.62 -3.35
C MET A 100 6.12 1.53 -4.65
N ALA A 101 5.33 2.55 -5.00
CA ALA A 101 4.53 2.54 -6.23
C ALA A 101 5.40 2.42 -7.48
N VAL A 102 6.57 3.08 -7.54
CA VAL A 102 7.52 2.97 -8.64
C VAL A 102 8.13 1.56 -8.71
N LEU A 103 8.52 0.98 -7.56
CA LEU A 103 9.08 -0.37 -7.52
C LEU A 103 8.04 -1.42 -7.92
N LEU A 104 6.79 -1.29 -7.44
CA LEU A 104 5.70 -2.18 -7.84
C LEU A 104 5.38 -2.04 -9.33
N ALA A 105 5.40 -0.83 -9.89
CA ALA A 105 5.25 -0.64 -11.34
C ALA A 105 6.35 -1.37 -12.11
N THR A 106 7.60 -1.31 -11.63
CA THR A 106 8.73 -2.04 -12.24
C THR A 106 8.53 -3.56 -12.13
N GLN A 107 8.10 -4.06 -10.97
CA GLN A 107 7.79 -5.48 -10.78
C GLN A 107 6.68 -5.94 -11.73
N PHE A 108 5.58 -5.22 -11.81
CA PHE A 108 4.47 -5.55 -12.71
C PHE A 108 4.85 -5.47 -14.19
N TYR A 109 5.72 -4.53 -14.58
CA TYR A 109 6.29 -4.47 -15.92
C TYR A 109 7.07 -5.75 -16.26
N LEU A 110 7.91 -6.23 -15.33
CA LEU A 110 8.67 -7.48 -15.50
C LEU A 110 7.77 -8.71 -15.55
N LEU A 111 6.61 -8.65 -14.90
CA LEU A 111 5.58 -9.71 -14.94
C LEU A 111 4.66 -9.62 -16.18
N GLY A 112 4.80 -8.57 -17.02
CA GLY A 112 3.95 -8.36 -18.19
C GLY A 112 2.53 -7.84 -17.86
N SER A 113 2.29 -7.39 -16.62
CA SER A 113 0.98 -6.89 -16.16
C SER A 113 0.89 -5.37 -16.34
N TYR A 114 0.69 -4.93 -17.57
CA TYR A 114 0.73 -3.50 -17.94
C TYR A 114 -0.41 -2.67 -17.34
N ASP A 115 -1.58 -3.27 -17.12
CA ASP A 115 -2.71 -2.69 -16.39
C ASP A 115 -2.31 -2.26 -14.97
N LEU A 116 -1.61 -3.13 -14.24
CA LEU A 116 -1.10 -2.83 -12.90
C LEU A 116 0.02 -1.77 -12.94
N VAL A 117 0.84 -1.73 -14.01
CA VAL A 117 1.83 -0.64 -14.20
C VAL A 117 1.13 0.71 -14.32
N ILE A 118 0.10 0.80 -15.18
CA ILE A 118 -0.69 2.02 -15.37
C ILE A 118 -1.35 2.42 -14.04
N LEU A 119 -1.94 1.47 -13.31
CA LEU A 119 -2.55 1.72 -12.02
C LEU A 119 -1.56 2.32 -11.01
N GLN A 120 -0.36 1.76 -10.90
CA GLN A 120 0.66 2.24 -9.96
C GLN A 120 1.13 3.66 -10.30
N LEU A 121 1.38 3.95 -11.57
CA LEU A 121 1.96 5.23 -12.00
C LEU A 121 0.91 6.32 -12.23
N ALA A 122 -0.25 5.98 -12.82
CA ALA A 122 -1.27 6.97 -13.18
C ALA A 122 -2.32 7.19 -12.09
N VAL A 123 -2.49 6.26 -11.15
CA VAL A 123 -3.49 6.36 -10.08
C VAL A 123 -2.83 6.47 -8.70
N PHE A 124 -2.05 5.48 -8.30
CA PHE A 124 -1.51 5.44 -6.93
C PHE A 124 -0.46 6.50 -6.68
N PHE A 125 0.50 6.67 -7.56
CA PHE A 125 1.54 7.69 -7.39
C PHE A 125 0.95 9.10 -7.25
N PRO A 126 0.02 9.58 -8.12
CA PRO A 126 -0.66 10.86 -7.93
C PRO A 126 -1.45 10.95 -6.62
N PHE A 127 -2.18 9.89 -6.21
CA PHE A 127 -2.91 9.90 -4.94
C PHE A 127 -1.98 10.03 -3.73
N LEU A 128 -0.84 9.34 -3.75
CA LEU A 128 0.17 9.45 -2.71
C LEU A 128 0.80 10.84 -2.66
N LEU A 129 1.04 11.46 -3.82
CA LEU A 129 1.54 12.82 -3.92
C LEU A 129 0.53 13.85 -3.37
N ILE A 130 -0.74 13.72 -3.74
CA ILE A 130 -1.83 14.57 -3.23
C ILE A 130 -1.96 14.39 -1.71
N SER A 131 -1.91 13.14 -1.22
CA SER A 131 -1.94 12.83 0.21
C SER A 131 -0.77 13.47 0.94
N PHE A 132 0.45 13.36 0.40
CA PHE A 132 1.64 14.00 0.95
C PHE A 132 1.46 15.50 1.12
N VAL A 133 1.02 16.19 0.06
CA VAL A 133 0.83 17.65 0.09
C VAL A 133 -0.26 18.04 1.08
N ARG A 134 -1.40 17.34 1.07
CA ARG A 134 -2.53 17.62 1.94
C ARG A 134 -2.20 17.37 3.40
N TRP A 135 -1.64 16.20 3.72
CA TRP A 135 -1.27 15.85 5.09
C TRP A 135 -0.18 16.77 5.64
N ARG A 136 0.81 17.15 4.81
CA ARG A 136 1.82 18.12 5.19
C ARG A 136 1.20 19.45 5.58
N ARG A 137 0.29 19.99 4.75
CA ARG A 137 -0.41 21.25 5.05
C ARG A 137 -1.22 21.16 6.33
N GLN A 138 -1.95 20.07 6.52
CA GLN A 138 -2.78 19.84 7.70
C GLN A 138 -1.93 19.67 8.97
N THR A 139 -0.85 18.92 8.93
CA THR A 139 0.08 18.77 10.06
C THR A 139 0.64 20.12 10.49
N LEU A 140 1.04 20.96 9.55
CA LEU A 140 1.53 22.31 9.83
C LEU A 140 0.45 23.18 10.48
N SER A 141 -0.80 23.10 9.99
CA SER A 141 -1.94 23.84 10.57
C SER A 141 -2.26 23.38 11.99
N ILE A 142 -2.31 22.05 12.23
CA ILE A 142 -2.58 21.48 13.56
C ILE A 142 -1.49 21.87 14.55
N CYS A 143 -0.22 21.84 14.15
CA CYS A 143 0.87 22.29 15.00
C CYS A 143 0.79 23.77 15.35
N ALA A 144 0.19 24.60 14.49
CA ALA A 144 0.01 26.02 14.76
C ALA A 144 -1.18 26.31 15.69
N THR A 145 -2.20 25.44 15.73
CA THR A 145 -3.43 25.66 16.49
C THR A 145 -3.56 24.81 17.75
N GLU A 146 -2.58 23.90 17.99
CA GLU A 146 -2.58 22.93 19.11
C GLU A 146 -3.86 22.05 19.22
N GLN A 147 -4.66 22.00 18.17
CA GLN A 147 -5.91 21.23 18.21
C GLN A 147 -5.63 19.72 18.06
N PRO A 148 -6.25 18.88 18.90
CA PRO A 148 -6.13 17.45 18.76
C PRO A 148 -6.78 16.97 17.45
N PHE A 149 -6.05 16.18 16.68
CA PHE A 149 -6.59 15.53 15.49
C PHE A 149 -7.16 14.15 15.84
N PHE A 150 -8.44 13.94 15.53
CA PHE A 150 -9.10 12.65 15.66
C PHE A 150 -9.52 12.14 14.27
N PRO A 151 -8.98 10.98 13.82
CA PRO A 151 -9.47 10.34 12.61
C PRO A 151 -10.97 10.05 12.74
N GLN A 152 -11.72 10.35 11.69
CA GLN A 152 -13.17 10.20 11.69
C GLN A 152 -13.59 9.13 10.69
N TRP A 153 -14.71 8.48 10.97
CA TRP A 153 -15.39 7.62 10.02
C TRP A 153 -16.05 8.43 8.91
N LEU A 154 -16.19 7.81 7.73
CA LEU A 154 -17.02 8.39 6.67
C LEU A 154 -18.50 8.39 7.10
N PRO A 155 -19.27 9.46 6.77
CA PRO A 155 -20.73 9.42 6.87
C PRO A 155 -21.32 8.29 6.05
N LEU A 156 -22.47 7.74 6.47
CA LEU A 156 -23.12 6.60 5.80
C LEU A 156 -23.31 6.82 4.30
N GLY A 157 -23.74 8.00 3.88
CA GLY A 157 -23.90 8.31 2.46
C GLY A 157 -22.61 8.23 1.67
N GLN A 158 -21.48 8.68 2.24
CA GLN A 158 -20.17 8.55 1.58
C GLN A 158 -19.65 7.10 1.54
N ARG A 159 -20.01 6.25 2.52
CA ARG A 159 -19.74 4.81 2.48
C ARG A 159 -20.51 4.14 1.36
N MET A 160 -21.78 4.49 1.16
CA MET A 160 -22.58 3.97 0.03
C MET A 160 -21.99 4.40 -1.31
N ILE A 161 -21.54 5.66 -1.43
CA ILE A 161 -20.83 6.14 -2.63
C ILE A 161 -19.52 5.35 -2.84
N SER A 162 -18.76 5.04 -1.80
CA SER A 162 -17.52 4.26 -1.94
C SER A 162 -17.80 2.82 -2.40
N LEU A 163 -18.89 2.20 -1.96
CA LEU A 163 -19.33 0.89 -2.47
C LEU A 163 -19.74 0.96 -3.95
N LEU A 164 -20.46 2.00 -4.35
CA LEU A 164 -20.79 2.21 -5.76
C LEU A 164 -19.54 2.40 -6.62
N LEU A 165 -18.59 3.23 -6.14
CA LEU A 165 -17.31 3.44 -6.81
C LEU A 165 -16.49 2.14 -6.93
N LEU A 166 -16.53 1.26 -5.92
CA LEU A 166 -15.90 -0.06 -5.98
C LEU A 166 -16.40 -0.84 -7.23
N VAL A 167 -17.71 -0.93 -7.38
CA VAL A 167 -18.31 -1.64 -8.51
C VAL A 167 -17.92 -0.99 -9.85
N VAL A 168 -17.95 0.34 -9.91
CA VAL A 168 -17.57 1.09 -11.14
C VAL A 168 -16.10 0.83 -11.49
N ILE A 169 -15.19 0.81 -10.50
CA ILE A 169 -13.76 0.57 -10.74
C ILE A 169 -13.55 -0.89 -11.20
N ILE A 170 -14.21 -1.86 -10.58
CA ILE A 170 -14.14 -3.28 -11.02
C ILE A 170 -14.58 -3.43 -12.48
N LEU A 171 -15.69 -2.79 -12.85
CA LEU A 171 -16.19 -2.85 -14.23
C LEU A 171 -15.26 -2.13 -15.21
N ALA A 172 -14.68 -0.99 -14.80
CA ALA A 172 -13.72 -0.26 -15.61
C ALA A 172 -12.43 -1.06 -15.81
N ASP A 173 -11.92 -1.71 -14.77
CA ASP A 173 -10.75 -2.58 -14.84
C ASP A 173 -11.02 -3.78 -15.75
N TYR A 174 -12.16 -4.45 -15.58
CA TYR A 174 -12.58 -5.55 -16.45
C TYR A 174 -12.67 -5.11 -17.92
N ALA A 175 -13.24 -3.94 -18.20
CA ALA A 175 -13.32 -3.38 -19.54
C ALA A 175 -11.94 -3.05 -20.11
N LEU A 176 -11.06 -2.45 -19.29
CA LEU A 176 -9.68 -2.13 -19.67
C LEU A 176 -8.91 -3.41 -20.01
N ALA A 177 -8.97 -4.41 -19.15
CA ALA A 177 -8.29 -5.69 -19.34
C ALA A 177 -8.79 -6.46 -20.58
N THR A 178 -10.11 -6.42 -20.86
CA THR A 178 -10.69 -7.17 -21.99
C THR A 178 -10.63 -6.43 -23.32
N ILE A 179 -10.77 -5.10 -23.33
CA ILE A 179 -10.94 -4.33 -24.59
C ILE A 179 -9.60 -3.70 -25.02
N VAL A 180 -8.81 -3.18 -24.07
CA VAL A 180 -7.61 -2.39 -24.39
C VAL A 180 -6.34 -3.24 -24.30
N ILE A 181 -6.26 -4.12 -23.32
CA ILE A 181 -5.06 -4.93 -23.04
C ILE A 181 -5.36 -6.38 -23.41
N GLN A 182 -5.53 -6.66 -24.70
CA GLN A 182 -5.80 -8.02 -25.23
C GLN A 182 -4.67 -9.03 -24.93
N HIS A 183 -3.56 -8.61 -24.34
CA HIS A 183 -2.35 -9.41 -24.08
C HIS A 183 -2.07 -9.58 -22.60
N ASN A 184 -3.08 -9.47 -21.73
CA ASN A 184 -2.86 -9.82 -20.33
C ASN A 184 -2.56 -11.32 -20.23
N ALA A 185 -1.48 -11.64 -19.53
CA ALA A 185 -1.10 -13.00 -19.16
C ALA A 185 -2.14 -13.70 -18.25
N TRP A 186 -3.25 -13.00 -17.94
CA TRP A 186 -4.36 -13.50 -17.17
C TRP A 186 -5.24 -14.34 -18.07
N SER A 187 -5.36 -15.57 -17.70
CA SER A 187 -6.20 -16.56 -18.38
C SER A 187 -7.63 -16.05 -18.62
N ASP A 188 -8.41 -16.77 -19.43
CA ASP A 188 -9.84 -16.53 -19.62
C ASP A 188 -10.67 -16.76 -18.34
N ASN A 189 -10.02 -17.03 -17.21
CA ASN A 189 -10.65 -17.27 -15.94
C ASN A 189 -11.33 -16.00 -15.38
N ILE A 190 -12.66 -15.99 -15.44
CA ILE A 190 -13.46 -14.85 -14.97
C ILE A 190 -13.30 -14.57 -13.48
N ILE A 191 -13.04 -15.62 -12.67
CA ILE A 191 -12.85 -15.47 -11.22
C ILE A 191 -11.58 -14.71 -10.95
N LEU A 192 -10.50 -15.04 -11.65
CA LEU A 192 -9.20 -14.35 -11.52
C LEU A 192 -9.32 -12.87 -11.91
N LYS A 193 -10.04 -12.56 -13.00
CA LYS A 193 -10.32 -11.18 -13.42
C LYS A 193 -11.14 -10.41 -12.37
N LEU A 194 -12.17 -11.03 -11.78
CA LEU A 194 -12.99 -10.38 -10.75
C LEU A 194 -12.22 -10.14 -9.46
N VAL A 195 -11.40 -11.10 -9.03
CA VAL A 195 -10.57 -10.96 -7.82
C VAL A 195 -9.49 -9.91 -8.04
N GLY A 196 -8.85 -9.88 -9.22
CA GLY A 196 -7.91 -8.83 -9.61
C GLY A 196 -8.55 -7.44 -9.61
N GLY A 197 -9.73 -7.31 -10.23
CA GLY A 197 -10.51 -6.08 -10.21
C GLY A 197 -10.89 -5.63 -8.79
N LEU A 198 -11.26 -6.55 -7.91
CA LEU A 198 -11.55 -6.26 -6.51
C LEU A 198 -10.28 -5.76 -5.78
N MET A 199 -9.13 -6.36 -6.03
CA MET A 199 -7.84 -5.95 -5.49
C MET A 199 -7.51 -4.51 -5.94
N ILE A 200 -7.64 -4.21 -7.22
CA ILE A 200 -7.40 -2.89 -7.80
C ILE A 200 -8.37 -1.85 -7.23
N ALA A 201 -9.66 -2.16 -7.22
CA ALA A 201 -10.69 -1.24 -6.77
C ALA A 201 -10.56 -0.90 -5.28
N SER A 202 -10.32 -1.92 -4.43
CA SER A 202 -10.16 -1.72 -2.98
C SER A 202 -8.92 -0.89 -2.65
N SER A 203 -7.78 -1.13 -3.30
CA SER A 203 -6.56 -0.33 -3.08
C SER A 203 -6.71 1.11 -3.58
N THR A 204 -7.39 1.32 -4.72
CA THR A 204 -7.69 2.65 -5.25
C THR A 204 -8.57 3.44 -4.29
N LEU A 205 -9.65 2.82 -3.77
CA LEU A 205 -10.54 3.43 -2.78
C LEU A 205 -9.81 3.72 -1.47
N ALA A 206 -8.99 2.80 -0.99
CA ALA A 206 -8.19 2.99 0.22
C ALA A 206 -7.32 4.25 0.11
N ASN A 207 -6.57 4.39 -0.99
CA ASN A 207 -5.73 5.55 -1.24
C ASN A 207 -6.54 6.84 -1.40
N PHE A 208 -7.68 6.80 -2.10
CA PHE A 208 -8.55 7.96 -2.24
C PHE A 208 -9.11 8.43 -0.89
N ILE A 209 -9.63 7.50 -0.08
CA ILE A 209 -10.19 7.80 1.25
C ILE A 209 -9.10 8.27 2.21
N LEU A 210 -7.87 7.74 2.08
CA LEU A 210 -6.71 8.13 2.87
C LEU A 210 -6.31 9.59 2.68
N ILE A 211 -6.55 10.18 1.49
CA ILE A 211 -6.34 11.62 1.25
C ILE A 211 -7.09 12.47 2.29
N TYR A 212 -8.26 12.00 2.73
CA TYR A 212 -9.13 12.68 3.68
C TYR A 212 -8.92 12.22 5.13
N GLN A 213 -7.92 11.38 5.40
CA GLN A 213 -7.57 10.85 6.72
C GLN A 213 -8.74 10.12 7.40
N LYS A 214 -9.56 9.41 6.65
CA LYS A 214 -10.69 8.66 7.19
C LYS A 214 -10.29 7.24 7.55
N ILE A 215 -10.90 6.73 8.66
CA ILE A 215 -10.62 5.39 9.19
C ILE A 215 -11.02 4.30 8.19
N ASP A 216 -12.07 4.54 7.42
CA ASP A 216 -12.59 3.59 6.41
C ASP A 216 -11.52 3.17 5.38
N ALA A 217 -10.47 3.96 5.17
CA ALA A 217 -9.34 3.59 4.31
C ALA A 217 -8.70 2.26 4.74
N TRP A 218 -8.60 2.01 6.05
CA TRP A 218 -8.00 0.78 6.57
C TRP A 218 -8.82 -0.47 6.28
N ILE A 219 -10.16 -0.35 6.23
CA ILE A 219 -11.05 -1.44 5.85
C ILE A 219 -10.74 -1.86 4.41
N TRP A 220 -10.62 -0.90 3.50
CA TRP A 220 -10.32 -1.16 2.10
C TRP A 220 -8.91 -1.75 1.90
N TRP A 221 -7.92 -1.37 2.74
CA TRP A 221 -6.61 -2.01 2.76
C TRP A 221 -6.68 -3.48 3.18
N VAL A 222 -7.54 -3.83 4.13
CA VAL A 222 -7.77 -5.24 4.52
C VAL A 222 -8.42 -6.01 3.36
N VAL A 223 -9.42 -5.44 2.70
CA VAL A 223 -10.05 -6.06 1.52
C VAL A 223 -9.02 -6.28 0.41
N TYR A 224 -8.18 -5.29 0.14
CA TYR A 224 -7.06 -5.40 -0.80
C TYR A 224 -6.12 -6.57 -0.46
N ALA A 225 -5.68 -6.67 0.79
CA ALA A 225 -4.77 -7.72 1.21
C ALA A 225 -5.39 -9.11 1.08
N LEU A 226 -6.65 -9.29 1.48
CA LEU A 226 -7.36 -10.56 1.36
C LEU A 226 -7.59 -10.95 -0.10
N SER A 227 -8.04 -10.02 -0.95
CA SER A 227 -8.21 -10.28 -2.39
C SER A 227 -6.88 -10.58 -3.07
N GLY A 228 -5.79 -9.90 -2.68
CA GLY A 228 -4.44 -10.19 -3.18
C GLY A 228 -3.97 -11.61 -2.84
N MET A 229 -4.21 -12.08 -1.60
CA MET A 229 -3.89 -13.46 -1.23
C MET A 229 -4.63 -14.47 -2.11
N VAL A 230 -5.94 -14.30 -2.30
CA VAL A 230 -6.75 -15.18 -3.17
C VAL A 230 -6.27 -15.11 -4.62
N PHE A 231 -5.95 -13.92 -5.10
CA PHE A 231 -5.48 -13.71 -6.46
C PHE A 231 -4.19 -14.48 -6.76
N TYR A 232 -3.19 -14.41 -5.87
CA TYR A 232 -1.92 -15.12 -6.05
C TYR A 232 -2.07 -16.64 -6.00
N VAL A 233 -2.97 -17.16 -5.16
CA VAL A 233 -3.28 -18.61 -5.13
C VAL A 233 -3.91 -19.07 -6.45
N LEU A 234 -4.85 -18.29 -6.99
CA LEU A 234 -5.53 -18.64 -8.24
C LEU A 234 -4.60 -18.58 -9.47
N ILE A 235 -3.61 -17.65 -9.48
CA ILE A 235 -2.61 -17.60 -10.55
C ILE A 235 -1.75 -18.87 -10.60
N ASP A 236 -1.32 -19.36 -9.44
CA ASP A 236 -0.47 -20.57 -9.41
C ASP A 236 -1.25 -21.80 -9.88
N GLU A 237 -2.53 -21.94 -9.55
CA GLU A 237 -3.38 -23.02 -10.05
C GLU A 237 -3.55 -22.97 -11.59
N ASP A 238 -3.72 -21.78 -12.15
CA ASP A 238 -3.93 -21.56 -13.59
C ASP A 238 -2.68 -21.85 -14.44
N LYS A 239 -1.48 -21.73 -13.85
CA LYS A 239 -0.21 -22.09 -14.50
C LYS A 239 0.09 -23.61 -14.49
N ILE A 240 -0.59 -24.36 -13.62
CA ILE A 240 -0.37 -25.80 -13.44
C ILE A 240 -1.36 -26.61 -14.30
N SER A 241 -2.48 -26.04 -14.71
CA SER A 241 -3.51 -26.63 -15.56
C SER A 241 -3.20 -26.47 -17.04
#